data_a2bcc1b392ee29917f47ef8b3fccc3e0
#
_entry.id   a2bcc1b392ee29917f47ef8b3fccc3e0
#
_cell.length_a   1.000
_cell.length_b   1.000
_cell.length_c   1.000
_cell.angle_alpha   90.00
_cell.angle_beta   90.00
_cell.angle_gamma   90.00
#
_symmetry.space_group_name_H-M   'P 1'
#
loop_
_entity.id
_entity.type
_entity.pdbx_description
1 polymer ?
#
loop_
_entity_poly.entity_id
_entity_poly.type
_entity_poly.pdbx_seq_one_letter_code
_entity_poly.pdbx_strand_id
1 'polypeptide(L)'
;MKPIIDLNKEYGLVFDGGGARGAYQIGAWRALSEAGVKISAVAGTSVGALNGALVCMGDLEKAGHIWKEMAFSRVMDVDDELMEQFIDGEASIREILKGLWKKLADGGIDITPLKELIHEVVDEEKIRKCGKEFCLLTFSVSDMKELDLSIEDIPEGLLEDFLLASAYLLGFKNEPLHGKTYIDGGAVNNVPTASLLKRGYKDLIQVRIFGPGRVPKTTIPEDGSLLEIEPRVGLGSILEFSAKRSRQNLKIGYYDAKRALYGLTGSIYYIEETREECYYVEIMKLLSELEKTEYRFKLKLPIGCSDRELFYGMLEASAKLMRIPKYNIYTADELWNETSRKYETRTDEGKEKLPKFVHAIAKLRKDYKMNLKGRSFLKLEDYTPAEIEYLVDLAGELKAKKKAGIKGHSLEGKNIALIFEKPSTRTRCAFTVGAQDEGGIPTYLAGNEIQLGDKESIEDTARVLGRMFDGIEF
;
A
#
# COMPACT_ATOMS: atom_id res chain seq x y z
N MET A 1 -6.15 10.36 1.37
CA MET A 1 -6.41 9.41 0.25
C MET A 1 -7.88 9.03 0.18
N LYS A 2 -8.44 8.87 -1.02
CA LYS A 2 -9.81 8.39 -1.25
C LYS A 2 -9.73 6.99 -1.88
N PRO A 3 -10.52 6.00 -1.40
CA PRO A 3 -10.55 4.67 -2.03
C PRO A 3 -11.00 4.75 -3.50
N ILE A 4 -10.44 3.89 -4.34
CA ILE A 4 -10.80 3.78 -5.77
C ILE A 4 -12.10 3.01 -5.99
N ILE A 5 -12.56 2.27 -4.98
CA ILE A 5 -13.83 1.53 -5.01
C ILE A 5 -14.97 2.37 -4.43
N ASP A 6 -16.20 2.04 -4.78
CA ASP A 6 -17.40 2.73 -4.28
C ASP A 6 -17.80 2.20 -2.88
N LEU A 7 -17.60 2.99 -1.84
CA LEU A 7 -17.93 2.63 -0.46
C LEU A 7 -19.45 2.57 -0.16
N ASN A 8 -20.31 3.00 -1.09
CA ASN A 8 -21.74 2.85 -0.95
C ASN A 8 -22.23 1.45 -1.33
N LYS A 9 -21.43 0.72 -2.11
CA LYS A 9 -21.70 -0.67 -2.48
C LYS A 9 -21.36 -1.64 -1.36
N GLU A 10 -21.94 -2.83 -1.45
CA GLU A 10 -21.60 -4.00 -0.66
C GLU A 10 -20.78 -4.97 -1.51
N TYR A 11 -19.80 -5.62 -0.90
CA TYR A 11 -18.86 -6.48 -1.59
C TYR A 11 -18.89 -7.91 -1.05
N GLY A 12 -18.73 -8.86 -1.96
CA GLY A 12 -18.38 -10.23 -1.61
C GLY A 12 -16.87 -10.36 -1.41
N LEU A 13 -16.43 -10.94 -0.29
CA LEU A 13 -15.02 -11.16 0.03
C LEU A 13 -14.63 -12.60 -0.27
N VAL A 14 -13.58 -12.79 -1.07
CA VAL A 14 -13.09 -14.10 -1.47
C VAL A 14 -11.70 -14.34 -0.89
N PHE A 15 -11.54 -15.41 -0.13
CA PHE A 15 -10.29 -15.86 0.46
C PHE A 15 -9.84 -17.19 -0.13
N ASP A 16 -8.65 -17.23 -0.75
CA ASP A 16 -8.07 -18.48 -1.23
C ASP A 16 -7.43 -19.30 -0.09
N GLY A 17 -7.19 -20.58 -0.35
CA GLY A 17 -6.50 -21.48 0.56
C GLY A 17 -4.98 -21.24 0.54
N GLY A 18 -4.28 -21.60 1.63
CA GLY A 18 -2.83 -21.45 1.68
C GLY A 18 -2.19 -21.55 3.07
N GLY A 19 -2.83 -22.21 4.01
CA GLY A 19 -2.28 -22.56 5.34
C GLY A 19 -1.77 -21.34 6.12
N ALA A 20 -0.52 -21.38 6.58
CA ALA A 20 0.10 -20.33 7.39
C ALA A 20 0.13 -18.93 6.76
N ARG A 21 -0.06 -18.84 5.45
CA ARG A 21 -0.16 -17.53 4.75
C ARG A 21 -1.46 -16.78 5.06
N GLY A 22 -2.43 -17.42 5.69
CA GLY A 22 -3.73 -16.84 6.05
C GLY A 22 -3.66 -15.57 6.90
N ALA A 23 -2.59 -15.36 7.66
CA ALA A 23 -2.36 -14.11 8.38
C ALA A 23 -2.43 -12.87 7.46
N TYR A 24 -2.00 -12.99 6.21
CA TYR A 24 -2.09 -11.93 5.20
C TYR A 24 -3.54 -11.49 4.98
N GLN A 25 -4.49 -12.43 4.91
CA GLN A 25 -5.91 -12.16 4.68
C GLN A 25 -6.51 -11.32 5.82
N ILE A 26 -6.12 -11.60 7.06
CA ILE A 26 -6.58 -10.82 8.23
C ILE A 26 -5.98 -9.41 8.21
N GLY A 27 -4.71 -9.28 7.78
CA GLY A 27 -4.12 -7.96 7.54
C GLY A 27 -4.88 -7.16 6.47
N ALA A 28 -5.24 -7.81 5.37
CA ALA A 28 -6.04 -7.20 4.31
C ALA A 28 -7.45 -6.82 4.82
N TRP A 29 -8.12 -7.69 5.54
CA TRP A 29 -9.42 -7.39 6.14
C TRP A 29 -9.36 -6.18 7.08
N ARG A 30 -8.29 -6.01 7.86
CA ARG A 30 -8.09 -4.81 8.70
C ARG A 30 -8.10 -3.54 7.86
N ALA A 31 -7.36 -3.51 6.74
CA ALA A 31 -7.32 -2.33 5.88
C ALA A 31 -8.68 -2.04 5.20
N LEU A 32 -9.41 -3.08 4.78
CA LEU A 32 -10.75 -2.97 4.22
C LEU A 32 -11.74 -2.39 5.26
N SER A 33 -11.69 -2.91 6.49
CA SER A 33 -12.53 -2.46 7.59
C SER A 33 -12.27 -0.99 7.97
N GLU A 34 -10.98 -0.60 8.08
CA GLU A 34 -10.59 0.80 8.35
C GLU A 34 -11.03 1.75 7.23
N ALA A 35 -11.08 1.29 5.99
CA ALA A 35 -11.57 2.08 4.86
C ALA A 35 -13.10 2.19 4.80
N GLY A 36 -13.82 1.47 5.65
CA GLY A 36 -15.28 1.45 5.69
C GLY A 36 -15.92 0.59 4.59
N VAL A 37 -15.20 -0.40 4.06
CA VAL A 37 -15.73 -1.33 3.06
C VAL A 37 -16.81 -2.20 3.68
N LYS A 38 -17.98 -2.25 3.06
CA LYS A 38 -19.10 -3.07 3.50
C LYS A 38 -19.01 -4.46 2.86
N ILE A 39 -18.94 -5.50 3.70
CA ILE A 39 -18.87 -6.89 3.29
C ILE A 39 -20.19 -7.56 3.60
N SER A 40 -20.91 -8.04 2.58
CA SER A 40 -22.21 -8.74 2.69
C SER A 40 -22.11 -10.24 2.48
N ALA A 41 -21.01 -10.72 1.88
CA ALA A 41 -20.79 -12.14 1.65
C ALA A 41 -19.29 -12.50 1.78
N VAL A 42 -19.01 -13.73 2.22
CA VAL A 42 -17.65 -14.25 2.30
C VAL A 42 -17.60 -15.68 1.77
N ALA A 43 -16.65 -15.95 0.88
CA ALA A 43 -16.35 -17.32 0.45
C ALA A 43 -14.87 -17.64 0.69
N GLY A 44 -14.60 -18.82 1.22
CA GLY A 44 -13.25 -19.23 1.53
C GLY A 44 -12.99 -20.73 1.28
N THR A 45 -11.71 -21.05 1.03
CA THR A 45 -11.21 -22.42 0.91
C THR A 45 -10.11 -22.64 1.93
N SER A 46 -10.12 -23.77 2.65
CA SER A 46 -9.08 -24.11 3.63
C SER A 46 -8.94 -22.99 4.71
N VAL A 47 -7.73 -22.49 4.93
CA VAL A 47 -7.51 -21.33 5.84
C VAL A 47 -8.37 -20.13 5.45
N GLY A 48 -8.72 -19.98 4.18
CA GLY A 48 -9.62 -18.92 3.72
C GLY A 48 -11.03 -19.09 4.26
N ALA A 49 -11.52 -20.32 4.44
CA ALA A 49 -12.80 -20.61 5.10
C ALA A 49 -12.74 -20.28 6.60
N LEU A 50 -11.65 -20.63 7.28
CA LEU A 50 -11.44 -20.31 8.68
C LEU A 50 -11.40 -18.78 8.90
N ASN A 51 -10.65 -18.06 8.08
CA ASN A 51 -10.62 -16.59 8.13
C ASN A 51 -11.96 -15.97 7.73
N GLY A 52 -12.67 -16.56 6.79
CA GLY A 52 -14.03 -16.15 6.42
C GLY A 52 -15.02 -16.23 7.59
N ALA A 53 -14.94 -17.29 8.39
CA ALA A 53 -15.72 -17.43 9.61
C ALA A 53 -15.39 -16.30 10.61
N LEU A 54 -14.10 -15.95 10.79
CA LEU A 54 -13.69 -14.82 11.63
C LEU A 54 -14.26 -13.48 11.13
N VAL A 55 -14.29 -13.26 9.79
CA VAL A 55 -14.90 -12.06 9.19
C VAL A 55 -16.40 -12.00 9.50
N CYS A 56 -17.10 -13.12 9.42
CA CYS A 56 -18.53 -13.20 9.76
C CYS A 56 -18.78 -12.91 11.23
N MET A 57 -17.91 -13.37 12.12
CA MET A 57 -17.98 -13.06 13.56
C MET A 57 -17.70 -11.58 13.85
N GLY A 58 -17.00 -10.87 12.96
CA GLY A 58 -16.78 -9.42 13.04
C GLY A 58 -15.78 -8.95 14.09
N ASP A 59 -15.03 -9.85 14.73
CA ASP A 59 -14.04 -9.52 15.76
C ASP A 59 -12.62 -9.50 15.17
N LEU A 60 -12.29 -8.36 14.57
CA LEU A 60 -11.01 -8.11 13.91
C LEU A 60 -9.82 -8.18 14.87
N GLU A 61 -9.99 -7.72 16.12
CA GLU A 61 -8.91 -7.74 17.09
C GLU A 61 -8.62 -9.16 17.56
N LYS A 62 -9.66 -9.97 17.83
CA LYS A 62 -9.51 -11.39 18.15
C LYS A 62 -8.83 -12.14 17.00
N ALA A 63 -9.27 -11.92 15.75
CA ALA A 63 -8.64 -12.53 14.57
C ALA A 63 -7.15 -12.14 14.44
N GLY A 64 -6.83 -10.87 14.62
CA GLY A 64 -5.45 -10.38 14.62
C GLY A 64 -4.60 -10.98 15.75
N HIS A 65 -5.18 -11.17 16.94
CA HIS A 65 -4.50 -11.78 18.08
C HIS A 65 -4.19 -13.27 17.83
N ILE A 66 -5.16 -14.04 17.34
CA ILE A 66 -4.98 -15.45 17.00
C ILE A 66 -3.77 -15.63 16.08
N TRP A 67 -3.67 -14.84 15.02
CA TRP A 67 -2.55 -14.93 14.08
C TRP A 67 -1.23 -14.42 14.66
N LYS A 68 -1.22 -13.42 15.56
CA LYS A 68 0.01 -12.92 16.21
C LYS A 68 0.63 -13.95 17.17
N GLU A 69 -0.21 -14.80 17.75
CA GLU A 69 0.17 -15.86 18.71
C GLU A 69 0.21 -17.25 18.05
N MET A 70 0.22 -17.31 16.70
CA MET A 70 0.23 -18.56 15.96
C MET A 70 1.53 -19.32 16.18
N ALA A 71 1.41 -20.64 16.41
CA ALA A 71 2.51 -21.59 16.58
C ALA A 71 2.20 -22.87 15.80
N PHE A 72 3.22 -23.66 15.47
CA PHE A 72 3.03 -24.94 14.78
C PHE A 72 2.21 -25.90 15.63
N SER A 73 2.48 -25.95 16.92
CA SER A 73 1.76 -26.78 17.90
C SER A 73 0.28 -26.46 18.04
N ARG A 74 -0.18 -25.26 17.62
CA ARG A 74 -1.61 -24.92 17.57
C ARG A 74 -2.36 -25.49 16.36
N VAL A 75 -1.63 -26.00 15.38
CA VAL A 75 -2.21 -26.52 14.12
C VAL A 75 -1.92 -28.02 13.97
N MET A 76 -0.73 -28.45 14.40
CA MET A 76 -0.23 -29.81 14.20
C MET A 76 0.44 -30.31 15.49
N ASP A 77 0.36 -31.60 15.73
CA ASP A 77 1.13 -32.23 16.83
C ASP A 77 2.61 -32.29 16.45
N VAL A 78 3.34 -31.19 16.65
CA VAL A 78 4.79 -31.06 16.40
C VAL A 78 5.42 -30.14 17.44
N ASP A 79 6.73 -30.26 17.60
CA ASP A 79 7.52 -29.43 18.49
C ASP A 79 7.86 -28.09 17.80
N ASP A 80 7.51 -26.97 18.43
CA ASP A 80 7.69 -25.62 17.87
C ASP A 80 9.19 -25.26 17.70
N GLU A 81 10.05 -25.60 18.69
CA GLU A 81 11.49 -25.27 18.63
C GLU A 81 12.17 -26.01 17.49
N LEU A 82 11.83 -27.28 17.31
CA LEU A 82 12.37 -28.12 16.24
C LEU A 82 11.95 -27.58 14.87
N MET A 83 10.69 -27.13 14.73
CA MET A 83 10.17 -26.56 13.48
C MET A 83 10.79 -25.19 13.17
N GLU A 84 11.04 -24.34 14.17
CA GLU A 84 11.73 -23.07 13.99
C GLU A 84 13.19 -23.26 13.57
N GLN A 85 13.93 -24.16 14.21
CA GLN A 85 15.31 -24.55 13.84
C GLN A 85 15.37 -25.05 12.38
N PHE A 86 14.36 -25.77 11.94
CA PHE A 86 14.28 -26.23 10.55
C PHE A 86 14.13 -25.09 9.56
N ILE A 87 13.26 -24.15 9.85
CA ILE A 87 13.02 -22.99 8.97
C ILE A 87 14.24 -22.09 8.89
N ASP A 88 14.92 -21.89 10.01
CA ASP A 88 16.16 -21.09 10.08
C ASP A 88 17.38 -21.83 9.49
N GLY A 89 17.23 -23.11 9.07
CA GLY A 89 18.28 -23.92 8.44
C GLY A 89 19.34 -24.45 9.42
N GLU A 90 19.05 -24.40 10.71
CA GLU A 90 19.97 -24.84 11.79
C GLU A 90 19.82 -26.34 12.11
N ALA A 91 18.64 -26.90 11.88
CA ALA A 91 18.38 -28.31 12.11
C ALA A 91 18.69 -29.18 10.89
N SER A 92 19.17 -30.40 11.14
CA SER A 92 19.42 -31.37 10.07
C SER A 92 18.10 -31.75 9.37
N ILE A 93 17.97 -31.39 8.09
CA ILE A 93 16.86 -31.80 7.22
C ILE A 93 16.55 -33.27 7.34
N ARG A 94 17.57 -34.12 7.57
CA ARG A 94 17.46 -35.58 7.65
C ARG A 94 16.71 -36.05 8.88
N GLU A 95 16.87 -35.40 10.04
CA GLU A 95 16.19 -35.76 11.29
C GLU A 95 14.73 -35.40 11.27
N ILE A 96 14.40 -34.23 10.72
CA ILE A 96 13.01 -33.76 10.59
C ILE A 96 12.25 -34.56 9.55
N LEU A 97 12.84 -34.79 8.36
CA LEU A 97 12.27 -35.68 7.38
C LEU A 97 12.01 -37.07 7.96
N LYS A 98 12.92 -37.60 8.79
CA LYS A 98 12.74 -38.89 9.44
C LYS A 98 11.55 -38.89 10.41
N GLY A 99 11.37 -37.82 11.19
CA GLY A 99 10.21 -37.63 12.07
C GLY A 99 8.89 -37.48 11.31
N LEU A 100 8.89 -36.64 10.29
CA LEU A 100 7.73 -36.43 9.39
C LEU A 100 7.39 -37.72 8.62
N TRP A 101 8.40 -38.43 8.06
CA TRP A 101 8.17 -39.70 7.37
C TRP A 101 7.60 -40.77 8.30
N LYS A 102 7.99 -40.78 9.57
CA LYS A 102 7.41 -41.69 10.55
C LYS A 102 5.93 -41.37 10.80
N LYS A 103 5.59 -40.09 11.01
CA LYS A 103 4.19 -39.67 11.20
C LYS A 103 3.34 -39.93 9.95
N LEU A 104 3.90 -39.73 8.76
CA LEU A 104 3.22 -40.07 7.50
C LEU A 104 3.00 -41.58 7.34
N ALA A 105 3.95 -42.40 7.77
CA ALA A 105 3.83 -43.86 7.77
C ALA A 105 2.78 -44.36 8.80
N ASP A 106 2.60 -43.63 9.90
CA ASP A 106 1.63 -43.89 10.95
C ASP A 106 0.21 -43.31 10.64
N GLY A 107 -0.04 -42.91 9.37
CA GLY A 107 -1.37 -42.45 8.89
C GLY A 107 -1.55 -40.94 8.72
N GLY A 108 -0.50 -40.14 8.91
CA GLY A 108 -0.51 -38.70 8.73
C GLY A 108 -0.16 -37.91 9.98
N ILE A 109 -0.03 -36.59 9.80
CA ILE A 109 0.22 -35.63 10.90
C ILE A 109 -1.08 -35.43 11.66
N ASP A 110 -1.06 -35.57 12.97
CA ASP A 110 -2.19 -35.34 13.85
C ASP A 110 -2.55 -33.82 13.86
N ILE A 111 -3.82 -33.53 13.60
CA ILE A 111 -4.37 -32.17 13.56
C ILE A 111 -5.41 -31.92 14.66
N THR A 112 -5.39 -32.74 15.72
CA THR A 112 -6.21 -32.48 16.91
C THR A 112 -6.04 -31.05 17.42
N PRO A 113 -4.82 -30.45 17.44
CA PRO A 113 -4.66 -29.04 17.82
C PRO A 113 -5.44 -28.06 16.93
N LEU A 114 -5.51 -28.30 15.61
CA LEU A 114 -6.33 -27.48 14.72
C LEU A 114 -7.82 -27.59 15.03
N LYS A 115 -8.29 -28.79 15.33
CA LYS A 115 -9.68 -29.03 15.73
C LYS A 115 -10.03 -28.29 17.02
N GLU A 116 -9.13 -28.37 18.01
CA GLU A 116 -9.27 -27.64 19.29
C GLU A 116 -9.24 -26.11 19.06
N LEU A 117 -8.36 -25.62 18.20
CA LEU A 117 -8.31 -24.20 17.84
C LEU A 117 -9.61 -23.73 17.18
N ILE A 118 -10.19 -24.52 16.25
CA ILE A 118 -11.46 -24.20 15.62
C ILE A 118 -12.55 -24.12 16.69
N HIS A 119 -12.64 -25.10 17.58
CA HIS A 119 -13.60 -25.14 18.67
C HIS A 119 -13.47 -23.96 19.65
N GLU A 120 -12.23 -23.53 19.97
CA GLU A 120 -11.95 -22.35 20.83
C GLU A 120 -12.41 -21.05 20.18
N VAL A 121 -12.32 -20.96 18.86
CA VAL A 121 -12.39 -19.67 18.14
C VAL A 121 -13.75 -19.45 17.50
N VAL A 122 -14.37 -20.51 16.93
CA VAL A 122 -15.58 -20.41 16.11
C VAL A 122 -16.83 -20.34 17.00
N ASP A 123 -17.66 -19.37 16.72
CA ASP A 123 -18.98 -19.20 17.31
C ASP A 123 -20.03 -19.33 16.18
N GLU A 124 -20.56 -20.54 15.97
CA GLU A 124 -21.50 -20.84 14.90
C GLU A 124 -22.77 -19.99 15.01
N GLU A 125 -23.29 -19.78 16.22
CA GLU A 125 -24.50 -18.98 16.40
C GLU A 125 -24.29 -17.54 15.96
N LYS A 126 -23.13 -16.96 16.29
CA LYS A 126 -22.76 -15.62 15.86
C LYS A 126 -22.58 -15.51 14.36
N ILE A 127 -22.00 -16.54 13.71
CA ILE A 127 -21.85 -16.59 12.25
C ILE A 127 -23.22 -16.66 11.57
N ARG A 128 -24.14 -17.52 12.02
CA ARG A 128 -25.49 -17.64 11.47
C ARG A 128 -26.31 -16.35 11.61
N LYS A 129 -26.08 -15.60 12.67
CA LYS A 129 -26.80 -14.33 12.96
C LYS A 129 -26.13 -13.09 12.37
N CYS A 130 -24.95 -13.19 11.73
CA CYS A 130 -24.18 -12.03 11.30
C CYS A 130 -24.80 -11.26 10.11
N GLY A 131 -25.81 -11.83 9.44
CA GLY A 131 -26.47 -11.24 8.28
C GLY A 131 -25.62 -11.23 7.00
N LYS A 132 -24.50 -11.96 6.97
CA LYS A 132 -23.67 -12.15 5.78
C LYS A 132 -23.83 -13.56 5.24
N GLU A 133 -23.82 -13.68 3.92
CA GLU A 133 -23.65 -14.98 3.27
C GLU A 133 -22.27 -15.53 3.60
N PHE A 134 -22.20 -16.75 4.12
CA PHE A 134 -20.92 -17.41 4.36
C PHE A 134 -20.85 -18.72 3.59
N CYS A 135 -19.82 -18.88 2.76
CA CYS A 135 -19.61 -20.06 1.92
C CYS A 135 -18.21 -20.66 2.18
N LEU A 136 -18.16 -21.98 2.21
CA LEU A 136 -16.90 -22.73 2.26
C LEU A 136 -16.87 -23.84 1.22
N LEU A 137 -15.65 -24.17 0.79
CA LEU A 137 -15.44 -25.25 -0.16
C LEU A 137 -14.65 -26.40 0.47
N THR A 138 -15.11 -27.62 0.19
CA THR A 138 -14.39 -28.86 0.51
C THR A 138 -14.65 -29.89 -0.60
N PHE A 139 -13.90 -30.97 -0.61
CA PHE A 139 -14.13 -32.07 -1.54
C PHE A 139 -14.46 -33.37 -0.78
N SER A 140 -15.64 -33.91 -1.00
CA SER A 140 -16.04 -35.24 -0.48
C SER A 140 -15.38 -36.34 -1.32
N VAL A 141 -14.41 -37.04 -0.74
CA VAL A 141 -13.78 -38.21 -1.37
C VAL A 141 -14.79 -39.36 -1.47
N SER A 142 -15.63 -39.51 -0.44
CA SER A 142 -16.65 -40.58 -0.41
C SER A 142 -17.70 -40.44 -1.53
N ASP A 143 -18.08 -39.18 -1.87
CA ASP A 143 -19.06 -38.88 -2.91
C ASP A 143 -18.41 -38.50 -4.23
N MET A 144 -17.06 -38.36 -4.29
CA MET A 144 -16.29 -37.89 -5.43
C MET A 144 -16.81 -36.54 -5.96
N LYS A 145 -17.12 -35.59 -5.07
CA LYS A 145 -17.84 -34.37 -5.41
C LYS A 145 -17.25 -33.16 -4.66
N GLU A 146 -17.08 -32.05 -5.39
CA GLU A 146 -16.89 -30.74 -4.81
C GLU A 146 -18.14 -30.29 -4.05
N LEU A 147 -17.96 -29.81 -2.84
CA LEU A 147 -19.02 -29.25 -2.02
C LEU A 147 -18.77 -27.76 -1.85
N ASP A 148 -19.63 -26.96 -2.46
CA ASP A 148 -19.72 -25.50 -2.34
C ASP A 148 -20.91 -25.20 -1.43
N LEU A 149 -20.64 -25.10 -0.13
CA LEU A 149 -21.66 -25.04 0.91
C LEU A 149 -21.83 -23.63 1.43
N SER A 150 -23.07 -23.14 1.46
CA SER A 150 -23.42 -21.98 2.25
C SER A 150 -23.65 -22.36 3.72
N ILE A 151 -23.67 -21.37 4.61
CA ILE A 151 -23.98 -21.61 6.03
C ILE A 151 -25.37 -22.27 6.21
N GLU A 152 -26.31 -22.00 5.30
CA GLU A 152 -27.64 -22.57 5.32
C GLU A 152 -27.69 -24.06 4.89
N ASP A 153 -26.72 -24.47 4.04
CA ASP A 153 -26.58 -25.88 3.61
C ASP A 153 -25.97 -26.76 4.72
N ILE A 154 -25.34 -26.13 5.74
CA ILE A 154 -24.67 -26.82 6.84
C ILE A 154 -25.66 -26.97 8.01
N PRO A 155 -25.96 -28.20 8.47
CA PRO A 155 -26.80 -28.40 9.64
C PRO A 155 -26.22 -27.72 10.89
N GLU A 156 -27.09 -27.23 11.77
CA GLU A 156 -26.69 -26.63 13.04
C GLU A 156 -25.80 -27.57 13.88
N GLY A 157 -24.73 -27.05 14.43
CA GLY A 157 -23.75 -27.79 15.22
C GLY A 157 -22.68 -28.51 14.41
N LEU A 158 -22.68 -28.41 13.06
CA LEU A 158 -21.71 -29.07 12.17
C LEU A 158 -20.74 -28.12 11.46
N LEU A 159 -20.81 -26.80 11.71
CA LEU A 159 -19.96 -25.85 11.04
C LEU A 159 -18.48 -26.11 11.28
N GLU A 160 -18.10 -26.43 12.52
CA GLU A 160 -16.70 -26.73 12.87
C GLU A 160 -16.14 -27.94 12.09
N ASP A 161 -16.94 -28.98 11.91
CA ASP A 161 -16.56 -30.16 11.14
C ASP A 161 -16.35 -29.84 9.66
N PHE A 162 -17.20 -29.00 9.05
CA PHE A 162 -17.04 -28.58 7.65
C PHE A 162 -15.89 -27.60 7.45
N LEU A 163 -15.60 -26.73 8.43
CA LEU A 163 -14.39 -25.91 8.44
C LEU A 163 -13.13 -26.77 8.50
N LEU A 164 -13.12 -27.78 9.35
CA LEU A 164 -12.05 -28.77 9.43
C LEU A 164 -11.91 -29.55 8.13
N ALA A 165 -13.03 -30.02 7.54
CA ALA A 165 -13.08 -30.71 6.25
C ALA A 165 -12.48 -29.86 5.12
N SER A 166 -12.72 -28.55 5.13
CA SER A 166 -12.13 -27.62 4.17
C SER A 166 -10.61 -27.48 4.33
N ALA A 167 -10.06 -27.73 5.51
CA ALA A 167 -8.65 -27.57 5.85
C ALA A 167 -7.84 -28.90 5.90
N TYR A 168 -8.41 -30.02 5.48
CA TYR A 168 -7.72 -31.32 5.43
C TYR A 168 -6.68 -31.37 4.30
N LEU A 169 -5.49 -30.83 4.56
CA LEU A 169 -4.36 -30.89 3.63
C LEU A 169 -3.87 -32.32 3.42
N LEU A 170 -3.32 -32.61 2.23
CA LEU A 170 -2.61 -33.86 1.98
C LEU A 170 -1.46 -34.03 2.94
N GLY A 171 -1.43 -35.16 3.65
CA GLY A 171 -0.44 -35.47 4.68
C GLY A 171 -0.93 -35.29 6.12
N PHE A 172 -2.11 -34.68 6.30
CA PHE A 172 -2.79 -34.71 7.61
C PHE A 172 -3.51 -36.04 7.82
N LYS A 173 -3.59 -36.45 9.09
CA LYS A 173 -4.37 -37.62 9.47
C LYS A 173 -5.84 -37.33 9.22
N ASN A 174 -6.41 -38.00 8.24
CA ASN A 174 -7.77 -37.74 7.78
C ASN A 174 -8.73 -38.73 8.47
N GLU A 175 -9.53 -38.21 9.38
CA GLU A 175 -10.58 -38.97 10.07
C GLU A 175 -11.93 -38.73 9.38
N PRO A 176 -12.74 -39.80 9.23
CA PRO A 176 -14.08 -39.63 8.67
C PRO A 176 -14.96 -38.72 9.53
N LEU A 177 -15.55 -37.69 8.92
CA LEU A 177 -16.53 -36.83 9.56
C LEU A 177 -17.92 -37.31 9.14
N HIS A 178 -18.75 -37.68 10.12
CA HIS A 178 -20.11 -38.24 9.88
C HIS A 178 -20.13 -39.39 8.87
N GLY A 179 -19.11 -40.27 8.92
CA GLY A 179 -18.99 -41.44 8.03
C GLY A 179 -18.53 -41.15 6.61
N LYS A 180 -18.11 -39.91 6.31
CA LYS A 180 -17.56 -39.52 5.02
C LYS A 180 -16.12 -38.98 5.17
N THR A 181 -15.34 -39.21 4.13
CA THR A 181 -13.95 -38.71 4.04
C THR A 181 -13.89 -37.48 3.17
N TYR A 182 -13.18 -36.45 3.64
CA TYR A 182 -13.03 -35.18 2.95
C TYR A 182 -11.55 -34.85 2.72
N ILE A 183 -11.27 -34.01 1.76
CA ILE A 183 -9.95 -33.35 1.57
C ILE A 183 -10.14 -31.87 1.35
N ASP A 184 -9.06 -31.13 1.57
CA ASP A 184 -8.99 -29.69 1.38
C ASP A 184 -9.61 -29.25 0.04
N GLY A 185 -10.51 -28.28 0.09
CA GLY A 185 -11.18 -27.74 -1.08
C GLY A 185 -10.25 -27.18 -2.14
N GLY A 186 -9.05 -26.77 -1.76
CA GLY A 186 -8.02 -26.30 -2.68
C GLY A 186 -7.59 -27.33 -3.73
N ALA A 187 -7.77 -28.61 -3.48
CA ALA A 187 -7.49 -29.67 -4.46
C ALA A 187 -8.31 -29.47 -5.76
N VAL A 188 -9.50 -28.92 -5.67
CA VAL A 188 -10.44 -28.72 -6.81
C VAL A 188 -10.69 -27.25 -7.11
N ASN A 189 -10.79 -26.40 -6.08
CA ASN A 189 -11.07 -24.98 -6.24
C ASN A 189 -10.47 -24.18 -5.07
N ASN A 190 -9.27 -23.69 -5.29
CA ASN A 190 -8.54 -22.92 -4.26
C ASN A 190 -9.01 -21.47 -4.11
N VAL A 191 -9.74 -20.94 -5.11
CA VAL A 191 -10.21 -19.55 -5.14
C VAL A 191 -11.70 -19.53 -5.44
N PRO A 192 -12.57 -19.49 -4.42
CA PRO A 192 -14.01 -19.74 -4.57
C PRO A 192 -14.80 -18.54 -5.11
N THR A 193 -14.25 -17.80 -6.07
CA THR A 193 -14.91 -16.64 -6.69
C THR A 193 -16.26 -17.00 -7.32
N ALA A 194 -16.30 -18.14 -8.00
CA ALA A 194 -17.53 -18.65 -8.62
C ALA A 194 -18.65 -18.96 -7.62
N SER A 195 -18.31 -19.27 -6.36
CA SER A 195 -19.28 -19.53 -5.30
C SER A 195 -20.15 -18.30 -5.03
N LEU A 196 -19.56 -17.12 -4.88
CA LEU A 196 -20.30 -15.88 -4.67
C LEU A 196 -21.03 -15.40 -5.92
N LEU A 197 -20.40 -15.54 -7.10
CA LEU A 197 -21.06 -15.17 -8.37
C LEU A 197 -22.35 -15.98 -8.61
N LYS A 198 -22.36 -17.28 -8.33
CA LYS A 198 -23.55 -18.15 -8.43
C LYS A 198 -24.67 -17.70 -7.49
N ARG A 199 -24.34 -17.06 -6.38
CA ARG A 199 -25.26 -16.53 -5.38
C ARG A 199 -25.67 -15.08 -5.63
N GLY A 200 -25.23 -14.50 -6.78
CA GLY A 200 -25.65 -13.18 -7.24
C GLY A 200 -24.76 -12.02 -6.79
N TYR A 201 -23.67 -12.27 -6.06
CA TYR A 201 -22.71 -11.24 -5.68
C TYR A 201 -21.78 -10.95 -6.85
N LYS A 202 -21.83 -9.73 -7.40
CA LYS A 202 -21.10 -9.33 -8.60
C LYS A 202 -19.91 -8.41 -8.32
N ASP A 203 -19.99 -7.60 -7.26
CA ASP A 203 -18.90 -6.73 -6.83
C ASP A 203 -18.06 -7.49 -5.78
N LEU A 204 -16.83 -7.86 -6.15
CA LEU A 204 -16.02 -8.78 -5.35
C LEU A 204 -14.68 -8.16 -4.97
N ILE A 205 -14.19 -8.55 -3.80
CA ILE A 205 -12.81 -8.30 -3.35
C ILE A 205 -12.16 -9.66 -3.11
N GLN A 206 -11.08 -9.94 -3.81
CA GLN A 206 -10.37 -11.22 -3.76
C GLN A 206 -9.00 -11.02 -3.11
N VAL A 207 -8.74 -11.69 -2.00
CA VAL A 207 -7.46 -11.62 -1.28
C VAL A 207 -6.68 -12.89 -1.54
N ARG A 208 -5.62 -12.75 -2.35
CA ARG A 208 -4.78 -13.86 -2.79
C ARG A 208 -3.63 -14.12 -1.82
N ILE A 209 -3.36 -15.38 -1.55
CA ILE A 209 -2.16 -15.83 -0.82
C ILE A 209 -1.38 -16.91 -1.58
N PHE A 210 -1.82 -17.24 -2.79
CA PHE A 210 -1.18 -18.20 -3.70
C PHE A 210 -0.84 -19.53 -3.03
N GLY A 211 -1.81 -20.12 -2.35
CA GLY A 211 -1.69 -21.49 -1.85
C GLY A 211 -1.69 -22.50 -3.00
N PRO A 212 -1.17 -23.72 -2.76
CA PRO A 212 -1.22 -24.78 -3.74
C PRO A 212 -2.66 -25.22 -3.97
N GLY A 213 -2.98 -25.56 -5.22
CA GLY A 213 -4.29 -26.05 -5.58
C GLY A 213 -4.73 -25.59 -6.96
N ARG A 214 -5.90 -26.06 -7.36
CA ARG A 214 -6.49 -25.69 -8.65
C ARG A 214 -7.17 -24.32 -8.53
N VAL A 215 -6.91 -23.45 -9.49
CA VAL A 215 -7.59 -22.15 -9.62
C VAL A 215 -8.45 -22.19 -10.89
N PRO A 216 -9.76 -22.40 -10.78
CA PRO A 216 -10.65 -22.38 -11.92
C PRO A 216 -10.68 -20.98 -12.55
N LYS A 217 -10.73 -20.94 -13.88
CA LYS A 217 -10.93 -19.66 -14.58
C LYS A 217 -12.36 -19.18 -14.34
N THR A 218 -12.49 -17.99 -13.80
CA THR A 218 -13.79 -17.36 -13.51
C THR A 218 -13.89 -16.05 -14.26
N THR A 219 -15.05 -15.79 -14.87
CA THR A 219 -15.32 -14.54 -15.58
C THR A 219 -16.23 -13.68 -14.74
N ILE A 220 -15.82 -12.46 -14.46
CA ILE A 220 -16.66 -11.47 -13.77
C ILE A 220 -17.67 -10.92 -14.78
N PRO A 221 -18.96 -10.80 -14.44
CA PRO A 221 -19.98 -10.19 -15.28
C PRO A 221 -19.63 -8.74 -15.67
N GLU A 222 -20.12 -8.27 -16.82
CA GLU A 222 -19.87 -6.90 -17.28
C GLU A 222 -20.37 -5.81 -16.32
N ASP A 223 -21.45 -6.12 -15.58
CA ASP A 223 -22.05 -5.24 -14.56
C ASP A 223 -21.47 -5.46 -13.15
N GLY A 224 -20.39 -6.25 -13.03
CA GLY A 224 -19.69 -6.53 -11.79
C GLY A 224 -18.31 -5.86 -11.73
N SER A 225 -17.67 -5.98 -10.57
CA SER A 225 -16.31 -5.51 -10.34
C SER A 225 -15.49 -6.49 -9.52
N LEU A 226 -14.18 -6.51 -9.75
CA LEU A 226 -13.23 -7.31 -8.98
C LEU A 226 -12.05 -6.45 -8.55
N LEU A 227 -11.86 -6.31 -7.24
CA LEU A 227 -10.62 -5.78 -6.68
C LEU A 227 -9.76 -6.96 -6.21
N GLU A 228 -8.59 -7.12 -6.80
CA GLU A 228 -7.61 -8.13 -6.35
C GLU A 228 -6.59 -7.51 -5.40
N ILE A 229 -6.39 -8.18 -4.27
CA ILE A 229 -5.36 -7.86 -3.28
C ILE A 229 -4.40 -9.04 -3.26
N GLU A 230 -3.17 -8.81 -3.69
CA GLU A 230 -2.17 -9.87 -3.83
C GLU A 230 -0.79 -9.44 -3.30
N PRO A 231 0.00 -10.39 -2.74
CA PRO A 231 1.30 -10.10 -2.19
C PRO A 231 2.35 -9.88 -3.30
N ARG A 232 3.13 -8.82 -3.15
CA ARG A 232 4.30 -8.55 -4.01
C ARG A 232 5.58 -9.24 -3.52
N VAL A 233 5.54 -9.86 -2.37
CA VAL A 233 6.67 -10.56 -1.75
C VAL A 233 6.24 -11.94 -1.28
N GLY A 234 7.19 -12.86 -1.17
CA GLY A 234 6.89 -14.21 -0.67
C GLY A 234 6.36 -14.20 0.76
N LEU A 235 5.26 -14.91 0.99
CA LEU A 235 4.61 -15.06 2.30
C LEU A 235 5.18 -16.20 3.14
N GLY A 236 6.23 -16.87 2.69
CA GLY A 236 6.80 -18.05 3.35
C GLY A 236 6.14 -19.37 2.94
N SER A 237 6.45 -20.44 3.66
CA SER A 237 5.84 -21.75 3.45
C SER A 237 4.38 -21.76 3.92
N ILE A 238 3.54 -22.57 3.28
CA ILE A 238 2.15 -22.81 3.72
C ILE A 238 2.08 -23.55 5.06
N LEU A 239 3.17 -24.17 5.50
CA LEU A 239 3.28 -24.87 6.77
C LEU A 239 4.10 -24.08 7.82
N GLU A 240 4.50 -22.85 7.54
CA GLU A 240 5.31 -22.01 8.44
C GLU A 240 4.40 -21.26 9.44
N PHE A 241 3.77 -22.03 10.35
CA PHE A 241 2.91 -21.49 11.41
C PHE A 241 3.76 -20.92 12.56
N SER A 242 4.46 -19.80 12.33
CA SER A 242 5.23 -19.12 13.37
C SER A 242 4.66 -17.73 13.65
N ALA A 243 4.72 -17.29 14.91
CA ALA A 243 4.30 -15.95 15.32
C ALA A 243 5.06 -14.84 14.56
N LYS A 244 6.36 -15.04 14.33
CA LYS A 244 7.23 -14.12 13.57
C LYS A 244 6.72 -13.92 12.14
N ARG A 245 6.48 -15.03 11.41
CA ARG A 245 5.98 -15.01 10.04
C ARG A 245 4.56 -14.43 9.96
N SER A 246 3.70 -14.86 10.87
CA SER A 246 2.32 -14.39 10.93
C SER A 246 2.21 -12.88 11.15
N ARG A 247 3.00 -12.32 12.08
CA ARG A 247 3.08 -10.86 12.30
C ARG A 247 3.58 -10.10 11.06
N GLN A 248 4.52 -10.70 10.32
CA GLN A 248 5.00 -10.13 9.06
C GLN A 248 3.91 -10.18 7.98
N ASN A 249 3.23 -11.31 7.81
CA ASN A 249 2.17 -11.49 6.82
C ASN A 249 0.95 -10.61 7.11
N LEU A 250 0.55 -10.44 8.38
CA LEU A 250 -0.46 -9.45 8.78
C LEU A 250 -0.10 -8.04 8.28
N LYS A 251 1.16 -7.64 8.47
CA LYS A 251 1.62 -6.31 8.03
C LYS A 251 1.65 -6.18 6.52
N ILE A 252 2.13 -7.21 5.80
CA ILE A 252 2.15 -7.21 4.33
C ILE A 252 0.73 -7.09 3.79
N GLY A 253 -0.21 -7.93 4.27
CA GLY A 253 -1.60 -7.91 3.84
C GLY A 253 -2.29 -6.57 4.05
N TYR A 254 -2.04 -5.93 5.19
CA TYR A 254 -2.56 -4.60 5.48
C TYR A 254 -2.11 -3.54 4.47
N TYR A 255 -0.82 -3.49 4.17
CA TYR A 255 -0.28 -2.49 3.24
C TYR A 255 -0.59 -2.80 1.77
N ASP A 256 -0.60 -4.08 1.38
CA ASP A 256 -0.99 -4.46 0.01
C ASP A 256 -2.48 -4.19 -0.23
N ALA A 257 -3.34 -4.39 0.77
CA ALA A 257 -4.75 -3.99 0.69
C ALA A 257 -4.90 -2.47 0.59
N LYS A 258 -4.15 -1.69 1.37
CA LYS A 258 -4.14 -0.22 1.21
C LYS A 258 -3.65 0.18 -0.17
N ARG A 259 -2.65 -0.50 -0.73
CA ARG A 259 -2.22 -0.25 -2.11
C ARG A 259 -3.34 -0.47 -3.11
N ALA A 260 -4.02 -1.60 -3.03
CA ALA A 260 -5.14 -1.90 -3.91
C ALA A 260 -6.30 -0.91 -3.75
N LEU A 261 -6.65 -0.57 -2.50
CA LEU A 261 -7.75 0.36 -2.19
C LEU A 261 -7.51 1.80 -2.65
N TYR A 262 -6.28 2.28 -2.55
CA TYR A 262 -5.95 3.69 -2.79
C TYR A 262 -5.13 3.90 -4.06
N GLY A 263 -4.88 2.86 -4.86
CA GLY A 263 -4.10 2.96 -6.08
C GLY A 263 -2.63 3.37 -5.85
N LEU A 264 -2.03 2.92 -4.73
CA LEU A 264 -0.65 3.27 -4.42
C LEU A 264 0.33 2.63 -5.39
N THR A 265 1.33 3.36 -5.78
CA THR A 265 2.40 2.95 -6.68
C THR A 265 3.62 2.37 -5.94
N GLY A 266 4.71 2.15 -6.65
CA GLY A 266 5.94 1.59 -6.15
C GLY A 266 5.98 0.06 -6.18
N SER A 267 7.18 -0.51 -6.21
CA SER A 267 7.43 -1.95 -6.22
C SER A 267 7.96 -2.48 -4.89
N ILE A 268 8.65 -1.63 -4.12
CA ILE A 268 9.23 -1.96 -2.81
C ILE A 268 8.50 -1.22 -1.69
N TYR A 269 8.13 0.02 -1.92
CA TYR A 269 7.43 0.90 -1.00
C TYR A 269 5.97 1.09 -1.40
N TYR A 270 5.20 1.76 -0.56
CA TYR A 270 3.80 2.11 -0.79
C TYR A 270 3.75 3.62 -0.98
N ILE A 271 3.56 4.07 -2.24
CA ILE A 271 3.73 5.47 -2.61
C ILE A 271 2.40 6.03 -3.13
N GLU A 272 1.91 7.07 -2.48
CA GLU A 272 0.80 7.87 -2.97
C GLU A 272 1.29 8.75 -4.12
N GLU A 273 0.71 8.55 -5.31
CA GLU A 273 1.05 9.33 -6.49
C GLU A 273 0.35 10.69 -6.42
N THR A 274 1.15 11.75 -6.29
CA THR A 274 0.66 13.12 -6.17
C THR A 274 1.18 14.02 -7.31
N ARG A 275 1.95 13.44 -8.26
CA ARG A 275 2.61 14.18 -9.33
C ARG A 275 2.25 13.65 -10.70
N GLU A 276 2.12 14.55 -11.66
CA GLU A 276 1.95 14.24 -13.07
C GLU A 276 3.24 13.73 -13.70
N GLU A 277 3.14 13.02 -14.84
CA GLU A 277 4.28 12.48 -15.59
C GLU A 277 5.34 13.55 -15.93
N CYS A 278 4.89 14.76 -16.29
CA CYS A 278 5.75 15.87 -16.65
C CYS A 278 6.74 16.26 -15.53
N TYR A 279 6.36 16.09 -14.26
CA TYR A 279 7.24 16.33 -13.12
C TYR A 279 8.47 15.43 -13.17
N TYR A 280 8.29 14.15 -13.41
CA TYR A 280 9.38 13.18 -13.49
C TYR A 280 10.25 13.40 -14.72
N VAL A 281 9.65 13.74 -15.85
CA VAL A 281 10.38 14.08 -17.08
C VAL A 281 11.32 15.26 -16.84
N GLU A 282 10.85 16.33 -16.17
CA GLU A 282 11.70 17.50 -15.87
C GLU A 282 12.86 17.15 -14.93
N ILE A 283 12.62 16.36 -13.89
CA ILE A 283 13.70 15.91 -13.00
C ILE A 283 14.72 15.07 -13.77
N MET A 284 14.25 14.14 -14.57
CA MET A 284 15.10 13.19 -15.26
C MET A 284 15.87 13.80 -16.44
N LYS A 285 15.51 15.00 -16.93
CA LYS A 285 16.32 15.80 -17.86
C LYS A 285 17.69 16.21 -17.27
N LEU A 286 17.82 16.21 -15.95
CA LEU A 286 19.10 16.49 -15.28
C LEU A 286 20.10 15.33 -15.39
N LEU A 287 19.68 14.16 -15.88
CA LEU A 287 20.53 13.02 -16.18
C LEU A 287 20.74 12.87 -17.69
N SER A 288 21.96 12.50 -18.08
CA SER A 288 22.26 12.13 -19.46
C SER A 288 21.57 10.80 -19.84
N GLU A 289 21.31 10.59 -21.13
CA GLU A 289 20.72 9.32 -21.61
C GLU A 289 21.63 8.10 -21.33
N LEU A 290 22.94 8.32 -21.24
CA LEU A 290 23.89 7.27 -20.87
C LEU A 290 23.70 6.84 -19.42
N GLU A 291 23.55 7.80 -18.49
CA GLU A 291 23.28 7.53 -17.07
C GLU A 291 21.93 6.83 -16.89
N LYS A 292 20.88 7.32 -17.56
CA LYS A 292 19.53 6.67 -17.54
C LYS A 292 19.63 5.21 -18.01
N THR A 293 20.35 4.95 -19.07
CA THR A 293 20.54 3.59 -19.61
C THR A 293 21.32 2.69 -18.63
N GLU A 294 22.42 3.22 -18.04
CA GLU A 294 23.18 2.48 -17.00
C GLU A 294 22.29 2.12 -15.81
N TYR A 295 21.44 3.06 -15.36
CA TYR A 295 20.58 2.83 -14.19
C TYR A 295 19.44 1.88 -14.49
N ARG A 296 18.80 1.95 -15.67
CA ARG A 296 17.80 0.95 -16.11
C ARG A 296 18.38 -0.46 -16.08
N PHE A 297 19.58 -0.64 -16.61
CA PHE A 297 20.26 -1.93 -16.61
C PHE A 297 20.56 -2.44 -15.19
N LYS A 298 21.16 -1.60 -14.34
CA LYS A 298 21.49 -1.96 -12.95
C LYS A 298 20.26 -2.32 -12.11
N LEU A 299 19.16 -1.64 -12.33
CA LEU A 299 17.90 -1.85 -11.62
C LEU A 299 17.02 -2.93 -12.25
N LYS A 300 17.47 -3.53 -13.37
CA LYS A 300 16.75 -4.54 -14.15
C LYS A 300 15.36 -4.06 -14.60
N LEU A 301 15.26 -2.77 -14.92
CA LEU A 301 14.03 -2.18 -15.44
C LEU A 301 13.92 -2.46 -16.96
N PRO A 302 12.69 -2.49 -17.52
CA PRO A 302 12.48 -2.60 -18.95
C PRO A 302 13.20 -1.48 -19.72
N ILE A 303 13.73 -1.80 -20.92
CA ILE A 303 14.46 -0.83 -21.76
C ILE A 303 13.57 0.38 -22.11
N GLY A 304 12.27 0.16 -22.29
CA GLY A 304 11.29 1.19 -22.64
C GLY A 304 10.57 1.81 -21.43
N CYS A 305 11.05 1.62 -20.19
CA CYS A 305 10.39 2.22 -19.03
C CYS A 305 10.41 3.75 -19.09
N SER A 306 9.34 4.37 -18.60
CA SER A 306 9.18 5.83 -18.55
C SER A 306 10.20 6.47 -17.60
N ASP A 307 10.36 7.79 -17.69
CA ASP A 307 11.19 8.55 -16.75
C ASP A 307 10.67 8.44 -15.31
N ARG A 308 9.36 8.36 -15.12
CA ARG A 308 8.73 8.10 -13.81
C ARG A 308 9.09 6.72 -13.25
N GLU A 309 8.98 5.67 -14.06
CA GLU A 309 9.36 4.31 -13.64
C GLU A 309 10.84 4.21 -13.28
N LEU A 310 11.71 4.87 -14.06
CA LEU A 310 13.14 4.94 -13.75
C LEU A 310 13.41 5.71 -12.46
N PHE A 311 12.75 6.86 -12.26
CA PHE A 311 12.86 7.64 -11.04
C PHE A 311 12.45 6.81 -9.81
N TYR A 312 11.30 6.16 -9.85
CA TYR A 312 10.85 5.30 -8.75
C TYR A 312 11.79 4.13 -8.51
N GLY A 313 12.25 3.47 -9.56
CA GLY A 313 13.23 2.38 -9.43
C GLY A 313 14.52 2.84 -8.72
N MET A 314 15.04 4.00 -9.09
CA MET A 314 16.22 4.60 -8.44
C MET A 314 15.91 5.01 -6.99
N LEU A 315 14.78 5.66 -6.74
CA LEU A 315 14.37 6.13 -5.42
C LEU A 315 14.15 4.97 -4.45
N GLU A 316 13.36 3.98 -4.83
CA GLU A 316 13.04 2.83 -3.98
C GLU A 316 14.28 1.98 -3.66
N ALA A 317 15.15 1.75 -4.65
CA ALA A 317 16.40 1.02 -4.44
C ALA A 317 17.33 1.81 -3.50
N SER A 318 17.39 3.14 -3.64
CA SER A 318 18.16 4.02 -2.75
C SER A 318 17.59 4.02 -1.34
N ALA A 319 16.28 4.16 -1.18
CA ALA A 319 15.59 4.13 0.10
C ALA A 319 15.82 2.81 0.85
N LYS A 320 15.80 1.68 0.13
CA LYS A 320 16.13 0.37 0.68
C LYS A 320 17.56 0.31 1.22
N LEU A 321 18.54 0.82 0.47
CA LEU A 321 19.94 0.89 0.89
C LEU A 321 20.15 1.85 2.07
N MET A 322 19.33 2.90 2.16
CA MET A 322 19.31 3.82 3.29
C MET A 322 18.52 3.28 4.49
N ARG A 323 17.96 2.05 4.41
CA ARG A 323 17.14 1.41 5.45
C ARG A 323 15.94 2.27 5.89
N ILE A 324 15.28 2.92 4.93
CA ILE A 324 14.01 3.60 5.18
C ILE A 324 12.96 2.54 5.56
N PRO A 325 12.08 2.78 6.53
CA PRO A 325 11.01 1.85 6.89
C PRO A 325 10.12 1.51 5.69
N LYS A 326 9.97 0.21 5.40
CA LYS A 326 9.23 -0.24 4.21
C LYS A 326 7.72 -0.12 4.38
N TYR A 327 7.23 -0.43 5.57
CA TYR A 327 5.81 -0.47 5.88
C TYR A 327 5.35 0.88 6.42
N ASN A 328 5.17 1.81 5.50
CA ASN A 328 4.60 3.13 5.66
C ASN A 328 4.11 3.58 4.29
N ILE A 329 3.16 4.51 4.25
CA ILE A 329 2.73 5.15 3.00
C ILE A 329 3.48 6.48 2.91
N TYR A 330 4.11 6.71 1.78
CA TYR A 330 4.88 7.90 1.48
C TYR A 330 4.32 8.60 0.24
N THR A 331 4.43 9.89 0.16
CA THR A 331 4.49 10.55 -1.14
C THR A 331 5.88 10.36 -1.76
N ALA A 332 6.00 10.58 -3.07
CA ALA A 332 7.33 10.53 -3.73
C ALA A 332 8.31 11.50 -3.08
N ASP A 333 7.86 12.72 -2.76
CA ASP A 333 8.68 13.76 -2.14
C ASP A 333 9.13 13.39 -0.73
N GLU A 334 8.26 12.83 0.10
CA GLU A 334 8.61 12.37 1.46
C GLU A 334 9.67 11.27 1.42
N LEU A 335 9.48 10.25 0.57
CA LEU A 335 10.45 9.16 0.43
C LEU A 335 11.80 9.68 -0.08
N TRP A 336 11.78 10.62 -1.04
CA TRP A 336 12.97 11.23 -1.60
C TRP A 336 13.71 12.09 -0.58
N ASN A 337 12.99 12.95 0.17
CA ASN A 337 13.55 13.76 1.23
C ASN A 337 14.23 12.91 2.31
N GLU A 338 13.53 11.87 2.80
CA GLU A 338 14.07 11.01 3.84
C GLU A 338 15.29 10.22 3.35
N THR A 339 15.26 9.73 2.11
CA THR A 339 16.38 9.04 1.46
C THR A 339 17.58 9.94 1.35
N SER A 340 17.39 11.17 0.85
CA SER A 340 18.46 12.17 0.69
C SER A 340 19.03 12.60 2.04
N ARG A 341 18.19 12.84 3.04
CA ARG A 341 18.62 13.18 4.40
C ARG A 341 19.52 12.08 4.99
N LYS A 342 19.11 10.80 4.87
CA LYS A 342 19.94 9.69 5.36
C LYS A 342 21.22 9.49 4.55
N TYR A 343 21.23 9.80 3.27
CA TYR A 343 22.44 9.81 2.47
C TYR A 343 23.42 10.87 2.96
N GLU A 344 22.95 12.10 3.25
CA GLU A 344 23.82 13.18 3.74
C GLU A 344 24.48 12.87 5.09
N THR A 345 23.80 12.16 5.98
CA THR A 345 24.37 11.78 7.29
C THR A 345 25.42 10.67 7.22
N ARG A 346 25.67 10.07 6.05
CA ARG A 346 26.71 9.05 5.89
C ARG A 346 28.11 9.67 5.79
N THR A 347 29.10 8.93 6.29
CA THR A 347 30.51 9.24 6.08
C THR A 347 30.88 9.15 4.61
N ASP A 348 31.94 9.83 4.19
CA ASP A 348 32.38 9.80 2.78
C ASP A 348 32.77 8.38 2.33
N GLU A 349 33.48 7.62 3.17
CA GLU A 349 33.75 6.19 2.92
C GLU A 349 32.47 5.36 2.77
N GLY A 350 31.43 5.68 3.55
CA GLY A 350 30.12 5.04 3.46
C GLY A 350 29.35 5.40 2.19
N LYS A 351 29.57 6.62 1.65
CA LYS A 351 29.01 7.05 0.37
C LYS A 351 29.72 6.38 -0.79
N GLU A 352 31.04 6.30 -0.82
CA GLU A 352 31.82 5.70 -1.90
C GLU A 352 31.42 4.26 -2.23
N LYS A 353 30.96 3.51 -1.23
CA LYS A 353 30.48 2.12 -1.39
C LYS A 353 29.08 2.00 -2.01
N LEU A 354 28.40 3.11 -2.24
CA LEU A 354 27.03 3.10 -2.77
C LEU A 354 27.01 3.06 -4.31
N PRO A 355 25.98 2.44 -4.91
CA PRO A 355 25.80 2.49 -6.35
C PRO A 355 25.61 3.94 -6.87
N LYS A 356 26.06 4.22 -8.09
CA LYS A 356 25.98 5.54 -8.72
C LYS A 356 24.55 6.15 -8.71
N PHE A 357 23.51 5.32 -8.91
CA PHE A 357 22.13 5.81 -8.92
C PHE A 357 21.71 6.40 -7.56
N VAL A 358 22.32 5.96 -6.44
CA VAL A 358 22.04 6.54 -5.10
C VAL A 358 22.61 7.96 -5.00
N HIS A 359 23.82 8.18 -5.53
CA HIS A 359 24.42 9.51 -5.63
C HIS A 359 23.58 10.40 -6.54
N ALA A 360 23.10 9.83 -7.67
CA ALA A 360 22.27 10.56 -8.62
C ALA A 360 20.95 11.01 -7.96
N ILE A 361 20.23 10.14 -7.24
CA ILE A 361 18.99 10.51 -6.51
C ILE A 361 19.24 11.63 -5.49
N ALA A 362 20.31 11.54 -4.71
CA ALA A 362 20.66 12.58 -3.74
C ALA A 362 21.03 13.91 -4.42
N LYS A 363 21.78 13.85 -5.53
CA LYS A 363 22.14 15.01 -6.33
C LYS A 363 20.92 15.64 -7.00
N LEU A 364 20.07 14.84 -7.63
CA LEU A 364 18.82 15.31 -8.24
C LEU A 364 17.98 16.09 -7.23
N ARG A 365 17.90 15.64 -5.97
CA ARG A 365 17.17 16.36 -4.92
C ARG A 365 17.74 17.73 -4.60
N LYS A 366 19.06 17.91 -4.68
CA LYS A 366 19.72 19.21 -4.48
C LYS A 366 19.56 20.10 -5.69
N ASP A 367 19.73 19.53 -6.89
CA ASP A 367 19.77 20.27 -8.14
C ASP A 367 18.34 20.61 -8.63
N TYR A 368 17.36 19.78 -8.29
CA TYR A 368 15.96 20.04 -8.58
C TYR A 368 15.40 21.00 -7.54
N LYS A 369 15.55 22.27 -7.83
CA LYS A 369 14.78 23.33 -7.17
C LYS A 369 13.45 23.43 -7.87
N MET A 370 12.37 23.45 -7.10
CA MET A 370 11.04 23.67 -7.66
C MET A 370 11.07 24.97 -8.48
N ASN A 371 10.97 24.84 -9.79
CA ASN A 371 11.13 25.97 -10.68
C ASN A 371 9.78 26.64 -10.90
N LEU A 372 9.47 27.64 -10.08
CA LEU A 372 8.29 28.50 -10.25
C LEU A 372 8.59 29.75 -11.11
N LYS A 373 9.77 29.81 -11.75
CA LYS A 373 10.19 30.95 -12.57
C LYS A 373 9.20 31.19 -13.73
N GLY A 374 8.75 32.42 -13.85
CA GLY A 374 7.82 32.84 -14.91
C GLY A 374 6.36 32.46 -14.64
N ARG A 375 6.03 31.86 -13.49
CA ARG A 375 4.64 31.62 -13.10
C ARG A 375 4.13 32.76 -12.23
N SER A 376 2.92 33.24 -12.55
CA SER A 376 2.21 34.24 -11.76
C SER A 376 1.34 33.52 -10.69
N PHE A 377 1.41 33.99 -9.45
CA PHE A 377 0.60 33.46 -8.35
C PHE A 377 -0.75 34.20 -8.31
N LEU A 378 -1.70 33.76 -9.15
CA LEU A 378 -3.02 34.41 -9.27
C LEU A 378 -4.05 33.81 -8.33
N LYS A 379 -4.04 32.48 -8.15
CA LYS A 379 -4.93 31.77 -7.25
C LYS A 379 -4.28 30.47 -6.76
N LEU A 380 -4.69 29.98 -5.58
CA LEU A 380 -4.19 28.75 -4.99
C LEU A 380 -4.41 27.51 -5.88
N GLU A 381 -5.52 27.48 -6.62
CA GLU A 381 -5.88 26.36 -7.50
C GLU A 381 -4.90 26.13 -8.65
N ASP A 382 -4.12 27.15 -9.02
CA ASP A 382 -3.10 27.06 -10.06
C ASP A 382 -1.82 26.34 -9.59
N TYR A 383 -1.76 25.97 -8.32
CA TYR A 383 -0.60 25.36 -7.67
C TYR A 383 -0.97 24.05 -7.00
N THR A 384 -0.05 23.09 -7.08
CA THR A 384 -0.19 21.83 -6.32
C THR A 384 0.05 22.07 -4.82
N PRO A 385 -0.49 21.22 -3.94
CA PRO A 385 -0.24 21.32 -2.50
C PRO A 385 1.25 21.42 -2.14
N ALA A 386 2.11 20.66 -2.82
CA ALA A 386 3.56 20.69 -2.56
C ALA A 386 4.23 22.00 -3.03
N GLU A 387 3.73 22.65 -4.08
CA GLU A 387 4.21 23.97 -4.48
C GLU A 387 3.81 25.03 -3.45
N ILE A 388 2.61 24.89 -2.88
CA ILE A 388 2.17 25.76 -1.78
C ILE A 388 3.01 25.53 -0.52
N GLU A 389 3.26 24.28 -0.12
CA GLU A 389 4.16 23.97 1.00
C GLU A 389 5.56 24.53 0.78
N TYR A 390 6.11 24.36 -0.43
CA TYR A 390 7.39 24.96 -0.79
C TYR A 390 7.41 26.49 -0.61
N LEU A 391 6.35 27.20 -1.04
CA LEU A 391 6.24 28.64 -0.88
C LEU A 391 6.13 29.04 0.60
N VAL A 392 5.41 28.28 1.40
CA VAL A 392 5.30 28.50 2.87
C VAL A 392 6.64 28.26 3.56
N ASP A 393 7.36 27.19 3.22
CA ASP A 393 8.67 26.87 3.75
C ASP A 393 9.69 27.95 3.37
N LEU A 394 9.70 28.38 2.10
CA LEU A 394 10.53 29.48 1.62
C LEU A 394 10.25 30.78 2.39
N ALA A 395 8.97 31.10 2.62
CA ALA A 395 8.60 32.25 3.44
C ALA A 395 9.13 32.13 4.89
N GLY A 396 9.09 30.92 5.45
CA GLY A 396 9.66 30.59 6.76
C GLY A 396 11.18 30.82 6.81
N GLU A 397 11.90 30.34 5.79
CA GLU A 397 13.36 30.55 5.67
C GLU A 397 13.72 32.01 5.54
N LEU A 398 13.04 32.76 4.67
CA LEU A 398 13.28 34.20 4.48
C LEU A 398 13.02 34.98 5.77
N LYS A 399 11.96 34.65 6.49
CA LYS A 399 11.65 35.23 7.80
C LYS A 399 12.72 34.92 8.85
N ALA A 400 13.28 33.71 8.85
CA ALA A 400 14.37 33.33 9.74
C ALA A 400 15.67 34.11 9.42
N LYS A 401 16.02 34.24 8.13
CA LYS A 401 17.15 35.07 7.67
C LYS A 401 17.01 36.53 8.13
N LYS A 402 15.84 37.12 7.93
CA LYS A 402 15.55 38.47 8.40
C LYS A 402 15.77 38.62 9.92
N LYS A 403 15.23 37.70 10.72
CA LYS A 403 15.43 37.69 12.18
C LYS A 403 16.89 37.56 12.58
N ALA A 404 17.71 36.86 11.82
CA ALA A 404 19.15 36.69 12.01
C ALA A 404 19.97 37.89 11.49
N GLY A 405 19.32 38.92 10.95
CA GLY A 405 20.01 40.10 10.36
C GLY A 405 20.74 39.82 9.03
N ILE A 406 20.40 38.70 8.38
CA ILE A 406 20.97 38.30 7.08
C ILE A 406 20.18 38.99 5.97
N LYS A 407 20.84 39.85 5.19
CA LYS A 407 20.23 40.49 4.00
C LYS A 407 20.04 39.46 2.88
N GLY A 408 18.87 39.49 2.26
CA GLY A 408 18.59 38.76 1.03
C GLY A 408 19.03 39.51 -0.21
N HIS A 409 19.26 38.75 -1.30
CA HIS A 409 19.67 39.29 -2.62
C HIS A 409 18.81 38.68 -3.75
N SER A 410 17.73 38.03 -3.42
CA SER A 410 16.89 37.29 -4.39
C SER A 410 16.19 38.21 -5.42
N LEU A 411 15.94 39.47 -5.05
CA LEU A 411 15.32 40.49 -5.88
C LEU A 411 16.28 41.67 -6.21
N GLU A 412 17.59 41.48 -6.06
CA GLU A 412 18.55 42.54 -6.34
C GLU A 412 18.45 43.05 -7.79
N GLY A 413 18.26 44.36 -7.95
CA GLY A 413 18.07 45.00 -9.25
C GLY A 413 16.68 44.79 -9.88
N LYS A 414 15.69 44.22 -9.14
CA LYS A 414 14.34 44.02 -9.62
C LYS A 414 13.40 45.14 -9.19
N ASN A 415 12.59 45.60 -10.12
CA ASN A 415 11.52 46.61 -9.88
C ASN A 415 10.20 45.90 -9.68
N ILE A 416 9.52 46.18 -8.59
CA ILE A 416 8.24 45.51 -8.23
C ILE A 416 7.17 46.59 -8.12
N ALA A 417 6.12 46.52 -8.97
CA ALA A 417 4.96 47.38 -8.84
C ALA A 417 4.01 46.82 -7.75
N LEU A 418 3.56 47.68 -6.85
CA LEU A 418 2.56 47.37 -5.83
C LEU A 418 1.32 48.22 -6.11
N ILE A 419 0.28 47.57 -6.60
CA ILE A 419 -0.97 48.25 -7.05
C ILE A 419 -2.10 47.90 -6.06
N PHE A 420 -2.76 48.89 -5.52
CA PHE A 420 -3.85 48.69 -4.57
C PHE A 420 -5.06 49.56 -4.97
N GLU A 421 -6.19 48.90 -5.27
CA GLU A 421 -7.46 49.60 -5.50
C GLU A 421 -7.99 50.27 -4.22
N LYS A 422 -7.79 49.63 -3.08
CA LYS A 422 -8.22 50.12 -1.77
C LYS A 422 -7.03 50.34 -0.86
N PRO A 423 -7.03 51.36 -0.01
CA PRO A 423 -5.96 51.56 0.98
C PRO A 423 -5.78 50.35 1.88
N SER A 424 -4.59 49.76 1.89
CA SER A 424 -4.24 48.63 2.72
C SER A 424 -2.90 48.86 3.36
N THR A 425 -2.87 49.25 4.65
CA THR A 425 -1.63 49.53 5.37
C THR A 425 -0.78 48.27 5.58
N ARG A 426 -1.37 47.17 6.10
CA ARG A 426 -0.62 45.96 6.47
C ARG A 426 -0.07 45.25 5.26
N THR A 427 -0.87 44.98 4.25
CA THR A 427 -0.46 44.28 3.02
C THR A 427 0.60 45.09 2.27
N ARG A 428 0.36 46.39 2.07
CA ARG A 428 1.34 47.28 1.45
C ARG A 428 2.69 47.26 2.16
N CYS A 429 2.70 47.43 3.49
CA CYS A 429 3.93 47.41 4.26
C CYS A 429 4.64 46.05 4.17
N ALA A 430 3.89 44.93 4.19
CA ALA A 430 4.45 43.59 4.09
C ALA A 430 5.17 43.38 2.75
N PHE A 431 4.55 43.72 1.62
CA PHE A 431 5.16 43.60 0.31
C PHE A 431 6.34 44.59 0.12
N THR A 432 6.16 45.83 0.57
CA THR A 432 7.25 46.83 0.51
C THR A 432 8.50 46.35 1.25
N VAL A 433 8.32 45.95 2.51
CA VAL A 433 9.42 45.49 3.36
C VAL A 433 10.01 44.19 2.86
N GLY A 434 9.15 43.23 2.44
CA GLY A 434 9.62 41.93 1.90
C GLY A 434 10.46 42.11 0.64
N ALA A 435 10.07 42.96 -0.29
CA ALA A 435 10.86 43.28 -1.48
C ALA A 435 12.21 43.93 -1.13
N GLN A 436 12.20 44.88 -0.21
CA GLN A 436 13.42 45.57 0.24
C GLN A 436 14.40 44.62 1.00
N ASP A 437 13.88 43.73 1.81
CA ASP A 437 14.72 42.73 2.53
C ASP A 437 15.48 41.82 1.58
N GLU A 438 14.94 41.58 0.39
CA GLU A 438 15.56 40.76 -0.67
C GLU A 438 16.26 41.58 -1.76
N GLY A 439 16.47 42.90 -1.54
CA GLY A 439 17.23 43.80 -2.41
C GLY A 439 16.43 44.36 -3.59
N GLY A 440 15.09 44.16 -3.63
CA GLY A 440 14.20 44.69 -4.67
C GLY A 440 13.83 46.15 -4.43
N ILE A 441 13.30 46.80 -5.50
CA ILE A 441 12.87 48.19 -5.49
C ILE A 441 11.33 48.20 -5.65
N PRO A 442 10.58 48.33 -4.56
CA PRO A 442 9.11 48.37 -4.61
C PRO A 442 8.64 49.81 -4.99
N THR A 443 7.74 49.88 -5.95
CA THR A 443 7.11 51.12 -6.35
C THR A 443 5.62 51.02 -6.08
N TYR A 444 5.09 51.91 -5.25
CA TYR A 444 3.65 51.92 -4.93
C TYR A 444 2.87 52.73 -5.98
N LEU A 445 1.81 52.19 -6.49
CA LEU A 445 0.90 52.79 -7.45
C LEU A 445 -0.52 52.74 -6.86
N ALA A 446 -1.02 53.86 -6.36
CA ALA A 446 -2.37 53.94 -5.83
C ALA A 446 -3.39 53.91 -6.95
N GLY A 447 -4.51 53.16 -6.80
CA GLY A 447 -5.54 53.05 -7.83
C GLY A 447 -6.15 54.38 -8.27
N ASN A 448 -6.17 55.38 -7.37
CA ASN A 448 -6.63 56.75 -7.67
C ASN A 448 -5.54 57.68 -8.27
N GLU A 449 -4.30 57.24 -8.35
CA GLU A 449 -3.18 57.98 -8.95
C GLU A 449 -2.80 57.48 -10.35
N ILE A 450 -3.28 56.30 -10.71
CA ILE A 450 -3.08 55.68 -12.01
C ILE A 450 -4.40 55.64 -12.79
N GLN A 451 -4.33 55.70 -14.11
CA GLN A 451 -5.50 55.78 -15.01
C GLN A 451 -6.16 54.40 -15.27
N LEU A 452 -6.05 53.47 -14.31
CA LEU A 452 -6.48 52.08 -14.44
C LEU A 452 -7.98 51.96 -14.65
N GLY A 453 -8.39 51.57 -15.87
CA GLY A 453 -9.78 51.39 -16.22
C GLY A 453 -10.59 52.68 -16.43
N ASP A 454 -9.95 53.85 -16.37
CA ASP A 454 -10.60 55.16 -16.60
C ASP A 454 -10.29 55.70 -18.00
N LYS A 455 -9.08 56.19 -18.24
CA LYS A 455 -8.64 56.69 -19.57
C LYS A 455 -7.88 55.62 -20.38
N GLU A 456 -7.33 54.63 -19.72
CA GLU A 456 -6.63 53.51 -20.35
C GLU A 456 -7.34 52.19 -20.00
N SER A 457 -7.34 51.23 -20.94
CA SER A 457 -7.85 49.90 -20.67
C SER A 457 -6.95 49.19 -19.66
N ILE A 458 -7.52 48.25 -18.86
CA ILE A 458 -6.74 47.42 -17.91
C ILE A 458 -5.65 46.64 -18.67
N GLU A 459 -5.97 46.18 -19.90
CA GLU A 459 -4.99 45.44 -20.72
C GLU A 459 -3.82 46.34 -21.17
N ASP A 460 -4.06 47.59 -21.52
CA ASP A 460 -2.98 48.47 -21.94
C ASP A 460 -2.11 48.87 -20.76
N THR A 461 -2.70 49.20 -19.63
CA THR A 461 -1.96 49.44 -18.38
C THR A 461 -1.10 48.21 -17.99
N ALA A 462 -1.67 47.00 -18.06
CA ALA A 462 -0.93 45.79 -17.77
C ALA A 462 0.24 45.56 -18.74
N ARG A 463 0.07 45.85 -20.06
CA ARG A 463 1.15 45.76 -21.05
C ARG A 463 2.26 46.77 -20.80
N VAL A 464 1.94 47.97 -20.39
CA VAL A 464 2.90 49.05 -20.08
C VAL A 464 3.69 48.66 -18.80
N LEU A 465 2.97 48.34 -17.74
CA LEU A 465 3.63 47.96 -16.45
C LEU A 465 4.45 46.69 -16.59
N GLY A 466 3.98 45.70 -17.33
CA GLY A 466 4.70 44.46 -17.58
C GLY A 466 5.99 44.62 -18.40
N ARG A 467 6.21 45.78 -19.05
CA ARG A 467 7.48 46.14 -19.72
C ARG A 467 8.43 46.93 -18.81
N MET A 468 7.89 47.56 -17.77
CA MET A 468 8.66 48.40 -16.86
C MET A 468 9.08 47.69 -15.57
N PHE A 469 8.26 46.76 -15.10
CA PHE A 469 8.46 46.07 -13.84
C PHE A 469 8.76 44.59 -14.06
N ASP A 470 9.61 44.04 -13.20
CA ASP A 470 9.95 42.58 -13.17
C ASP A 470 8.88 41.75 -12.48
N GLY A 471 8.06 42.38 -11.63
CA GLY A 471 6.94 41.76 -10.93
C GLY A 471 5.86 42.77 -10.59
N ILE A 472 4.61 42.33 -10.56
CA ILE A 472 3.44 43.17 -10.22
C ILE A 472 2.66 42.42 -9.12
N GLU A 473 2.34 43.13 -8.05
CA GLU A 473 1.39 42.70 -7.02
C GLU A 473 0.13 43.59 -7.16
N PHE A 474 -1.05 42.93 -7.26
CA PHE A 474 -2.33 43.58 -7.49
C PHE A 474 -3.40 43.07 -6.52
#